data_91db00415af28a77c2ad1e6f24aefbab
#
_entry.id   91db00415af28a77c2ad1e6f24aefbab
#
_cell.length_a   1.000
_cell.length_b   1.000
_cell.length_c   1.000
_cell.angle_alpha   90.00
_cell.angle_beta   90.00
_cell.angle_gamma   90.00
#
_symmetry.space_group_name_H-M   'P 1'
#
loop_
_entity.id
_entity.type
_entity.pdbx_description
1 polymer ?
#
loop_
_entity_poly.entity_id
_entity_poly.type
_entity_poly.pdbx_seq_one_letter_code
_entity_poly.pdbx_strand_id
1 'polypeptide(L)'
;VGSEMCIRDSAVTVGLAERFLEDRLTDTLGAAQGTVLEMRDEVGMGKTIDVILYRGELSVGDTVMLAGQDGPFTTHIKGLKRPQGMAEMRDAGKRWVNFDTVEAASGVKIVAPNLEATIAGTTLHLANTAEERSVAEEAIREEWRAIFNAMPVMCSSCNEVFSRHAFGEHTASGPCRGAEEDRTGVVIKADTVGGLEALAFELHQRNVPVRQATVGPVNKKDLLMAKSAADPLQRVILGFSTKANTSDVAQQLEDDSGEVKFIAGPIIYHIMDAFEAWQDDTKAAIEEEQRESLVYPGKVLYLKDHTFRAKGPAIVGMRVLGGRIHVGQRLMKLDGTPVGQVKSLRTRASEDVKEAMQGEEIAVAVQGPTVGRHIEELDEFYVDVPERHVKRLKKAELSPVEEEILGEIVALHRKDNHFWGR
;
A
#
# COMPACT_ATOMS: atom_id res chain seq x y z
N VAL A 1 33.01 -33.77 -7.81
CA VAL A 1 32.42 -35.13 -7.50
C VAL A 1 30.92 -34.99 -7.20
N GLY A 2 30.44 -33.91 -6.60
CA GLY A 2 29.02 -33.72 -6.29
C GLY A 2 28.13 -33.39 -7.50
N SER A 3 28.64 -32.70 -8.53
CA SER A 3 27.82 -32.24 -9.69
C SER A 3 27.46 -33.37 -10.66
N GLU A 4 28.36 -34.34 -10.85
CA GLU A 4 28.11 -35.46 -11.76
C GLU A 4 27.07 -36.45 -11.21
N MET A 5 27.01 -36.66 -9.89
CA MET A 5 25.97 -37.49 -9.27
C MET A 5 24.60 -36.86 -9.41
N CYS A 6 24.45 -35.53 -9.21
CA CYS A 6 23.18 -34.83 -9.39
C CYS A 6 22.66 -34.86 -10.84
N ILE A 7 23.56 -34.74 -11.84
CA ILE A 7 23.20 -34.84 -13.26
C ILE A 7 22.73 -36.26 -13.59
N ARG A 8 23.41 -37.28 -13.07
CA ARG A 8 23.07 -38.70 -13.30
C ARG A 8 21.72 -39.06 -12.67
N ASP A 9 21.46 -38.58 -11.45
CA ASP A 9 20.19 -38.82 -10.75
C ASP A 9 19.04 -38.11 -11.44
N SER A 10 19.27 -36.87 -11.90
CA SER A 10 18.29 -36.12 -12.68
C SER A 10 17.97 -36.79 -14.01
N ALA A 11 18.99 -37.27 -14.75
CA ALA A 11 18.82 -38.00 -16.01
C ALA A 11 18.06 -39.32 -15.82
N VAL A 12 18.34 -40.05 -14.74
CA VAL A 12 17.61 -41.28 -14.41
C VAL A 12 16.18 -40.98 -14.02
N THR A 13 15.94 -39.92 -13.27
CA THR A 13 14.58 -39.51 -12.86
C THR A 13 13.75 -39.06 -14.07
N VAL A 14 14.35 -38.29 -14.97
CA VAL A 14 13.69 -37.88 -16.23
C VAL A 14 13.38 -39.07 -17.11
N GLY A 15 14.33 -39.98 -17.33
CA GLY A 15 14.12 -41.19 -18.12
C GLY A 15 13.10 -42.17 -17.53
N LEU A 16 13.00 -42.25 -16.20
CA LEU A 16 11.93 -42.99 -15.54
C LEU A 16 10.57 -42.28 -15.68
N ALA A 17 10.54 -40.95 -15.54
CA ALA A 17 9.34 -40.17 -15.73
C ALA A 17 8.82 -40.30 -17.18
N GLU A 18 9.68 -40.17 -18.19
CA GLU A 18 9.31 -40.40 -19.58
C GLU A 18 8.66 -41.78 -19.76
N ARG A 19 9.27 -42.81 -19.24
CA ARG A 19 8.79 -44.20 -19.44
C ARG A 19 7.47 -44.52 -18.69
N PHE A 20 7.23 -43.91 -17.53
CA PHE A 20 6.01 -44.15 -16.74
C PHE A 20 4.89 -43.17 -17.00
N LEU A 21 5.20 -42.02 -17.59
CA LEU A 21 4.24 -40.93 -17.80
C LEU A 21 4.03 -40.64 -19.29
N GLU A 22 4.65 -41.41 -20.20
CA GLU A 22 4.56 -41.18 -21.65
C GLU A 22 3.11 -41.00 -22.13
N ASP A 23 2.19 -41.87 -21.68
CA ASP A 23 0.77 -41.83 -22.02
C ASP A 23 0.04 -40.60 -21.40
N ARG A 24 0.65 -39.91 -20.43
CA ARG A 24 0.09 -38.72 -19.76
C ARG A 24 0.74 -37.43 -20.19
N LEU A 25 1.98 -37.47 -20.65
CA LEU A 25 2.76 -36.29 -21.04
C LEU A 25 2.52 -35.90 -22.51
N THR A 26 2.08 -36.84 -23.34
CA THR A 26 1.80 -36.63 -24.77
C THR A 26 0.30 -36.66 -25.04
N ASP A 27 -0.48 -35.74 -24.45
CA ASP A 27 -1.87 -35.55 -24.85
C ASP A 27 -1.92 -34.70 -26.14
N THR A 28 -1.68 -35.37 -27.26
CA THR A 28 -1.83 -34.77 -28.61
C THR A 28 -3.28 -34.72 -29.08
N LEU A 29 -4.19 -35.33 -28.29
CA LEU A 29 -5.61 -35.38 -28.64
C LEU A 29 -6.34 -34.14 -28.11
N GLY A 30 -6.88 -33.32 -29.01
CA GLY A 30 -7.70 -32.17 -28.67
C GLY A 30 -7.09 -30.81 -29.05
N ALA A 31 -7.84 -29.74 -28.82
CA ALA A 31 -7.38 -28.39 -29.09
C ALA A 31 -6.15 -28.02 -28.28
N ALA A 32 -5.19 -27.37 -28.91
CA ALA A 32 -3.94 -26.99 -28.23
C ALA A 32 -4.17 -26.06 -27.07
N GLN A 33 -3.50 -26.38 -25.96
CA GLN A 33 -3.50 -25.60 -24.72
C GLN A 33 -2.09 -25.45 -24.16
N GLY A 34 -1.78 -24.26 -23.67
CA GLY A 34 -0.49 -23.95 -23.07
C GLY A 34 -0.60 -22.87 -22.01
N THR A 35 0.48 -22.64 -21.28
CA THR A 35 0.59 -21.53 -20.32
C THR A 35 1.65 -20.56 -20.79
N VAL A 36 1.30 -19.27 -20.82
CA VAL A 36 2.22 -18.17 -21.13
C VAL A 36 3.12 -17.95 -19.90
N LEU A 37 4.42 -18.17 -20.03
CA LEU A 37 5.37 -17.98 -18.93
C LEU A 37 5.77 -16.51 -18.81
N GLU A 38 6.20 -15.93 -19.92
CA GLU A 38 6.67 -14.56 -19.99
C GLU A 38 6.52 -13.95 -21.37
N MET A 39 6.53 -12.63 -21.42
CA MET A 39 6.58 -11.85 -22.66
C MET A 39 7.95 -11.17 -22.75
N ARG A 40 8.62 -11.29 -23.89
CA ARG A 40 9.92 -10.67 -24.13
C ARG A 40 9.90 -9.80 -25.38
N ASP A 41 10.72 -8.75 -25.34
CA ASP A 41 11.04 -7.97 -26.54
C ASP A 41 12.37 -8.46 -27.11
N GLU A 42 12.33 -9.11 -28.25
CA GLU A 42 13.50 -9.74 -28.89
C GLU A 42 13.95 -8.91 -30.07
N VAL A 43 15.26 -8.58 -30.10
CA VAL A 43 15.86 -7.80 -31.19
C VAL A 43 15.63 -8.48 -32.55
N GLY A 44 14.98 -7.78 -33.47
CA GLY A 44 14.67 -8.27 -34.81
C GLY A 44 13.43 -9.17 -34.95
N MET A 45 12.74 -9.49 -33.84
CA MET A 45 11.52 -10.29 -33.85
C MET A 45 10.33 -9.54 -33.24
N GLY A 46 10.59 -8.44 -32.52
CA GLY A 46 9.56 -7.73 -31.77
C GLY A 46 9.13 -8.50 -30.52
N LYS A 47 7.90 -8.30 -30.09
CA LYS A 47 7.36 -8.97 -28.91
C LYS A 47 7.04 -10.42 -29.19
N THR A 48 7.51 -11.29 -28.29
CA THR A 48 7.34 -12.74 -28.33
C THR A 48 6.85 -13.21 -26.97
N ILE A 49 6.15 -14.35 -26.95
CA ILE A 49 5.74 -15.03 -25.71
C ILE A 49 6.42 -16.39 -25.61
N ASP A 50 6.87 -16.71 -24.43
CA ASP A 50 7.37 -18.05 -24.09
C ASP A 50 6.23 -18.85 -23.46
N VAL A 51 5.90 -20.00 -24.04
CA VAL A 51 4.74 -20.83 -23.69
C VAL A 51 5.18 -22.26 -23.41
N ILE A 52 4.63 -22.87 -22.36
CA ILE A 52 4.67 -24.32 -22.19
C ILE A 52 3.38 -24.88 -22.79
N LEU A 53 3.50 -25.62 -23.88
CA LEU A 53 2.42 -26.34 -24.50
C LEU A 53 2.27 -27.70 -23.80
N TYR A 54 1.14 -27.94 -23.15
CA TYR A 54 0.90 -29.16 -22.40
C TYR A 54 -0.17 -30.08 -23.03
N ARG A 55 -0.90 -29.58 -24.03
CA ARG A 55 -1.94 -30.32 -24.74
C ARG A 55 -1.98 -29.94 -26.22
N GLY A 56 -2.24 -30.92 -27.09
CA GLY A 56 -2.47 -30.71 -28.50
C GLY A 56 -1.22 -30.31 -29.28
N GLU A 57 -1.43 -29.67 -30.41
CA GLU A 57 -0.41 -29.29 -31.38
C GLU A 57 -0.68 -27.84 -31.86
N LEU A 58 0.39 -27.06 -32.03
CA LEU A 58 0.33 -25.70 -32.62
C LEU A 58 1.13 -25.65 -33.92
N SER A 59 0.54 -25.07 -34.95
CA SER A 59 1.16 -24.84 -36.25
C SER A 59 1.27 -23.35 -36.57
N VAL A 60 2.24 -23.00 -37.40
CA VAL A 60 2.35 -21.65 -37.96
C VAL A 60 1.10 -21.36 -38.81
N GLY A 61 0.46 -20.23 -38.56
CA GLY A 61 -0.80 -19.81 -39.15
C GLY A 61 -2.04 -20.08 -38.31
N ASP A 62 -1.91 -20.85 -37.21
CA ASP A 62 -3.01 -21.06 -36.29
C ASP A 62 -3.42 -19.76 -35.61
N THR A 63 -4.71 -19.68 -35.29
CA THR A 63 -5.27 -18.63 -34.45
C THR A 63 -5.27 -19.12 -32.99
N VAL A 64 -4.72 -18.34 -32.10
CA VAL A 64 -4.75 -18.62 -30.65
C VAL A 64 -5.46 -17.50 -29.93
N MET A 65 -6.10 -17.86 -28.83
CA MET A 65 -6.72 -16.93 -27.89
C MET A 65 -5.86 -16.81 -26.64
N LEU A 66 -5.63 -15.58 -26.22
CA LEU A 66 -4.80 -15.19 -25.07
C LEU A 66 -5.59 -14.26 -24.15
N ALA A 67 -5.23 -14.23 -22.88
CA ALA A 67 -5.73 -13.25 -21.96
C ALA A 67 -4.98 -11.92 -22.14
N GLY A 68 -5.73 -10.84 -22.31
CA GLY A 68 -5.22 -9.47 -22.38
C GLY A 68 -5.72 -8.60 -21.23
N GLN A 69 -5.11 -7.41 -21.09
CA GLN A 69 -5.50 -6.46 -20.04
C GLN A 69 -6.96 -5.99 -20.16
N ASP A 70 -7.47 -5.90 -21.38
CA ASP A 70 -8.85 -5.48 -21.68
C ASP A 70 -9.80 -6.66 -21.91
N GLY A 71 -9.34 -7.88 -21.72
CA GLY A 71 -10.09 -9.13 -21.92
C GLY A 71 -9.44 -10.09 -22.90
N PRO A 72 -10.08 -11.24 -23.19
CA PRO A 72 -9.58 -12.21 -24.15
C PRO A 72 -9.44 -11.60 -25.55
N PHE A 73 -8.35 -11.93 -26.24
CA PHE A 73 -8.13 -11.52 -27.63
C PHE A 73 -7.51 -12.65 -28.45
N THR A 74 -7.67 -12.58 -29.76
CA THR A 74 -7.12 -13.56 -30.69
C THR A 74 -5.95 -12.99 -31.48
N THR A 75 -4.96 -13.84 -31.74
CA THR A 75 -3.84 -13.52 -32.63
C THR A 75 -3.46 -14.70 -33.50
N HIS A 76 -2.74 -14.44 -34.60
CA HIS A 76 -2.27 -15.48 -35.52
C HIS A 76 -0.78 -15.75 -35.33
N ILE A 77 -0.42 -17.01 -35.19
CA ILE A 77 0.98 -17.47 -35.07
C ILE A 77 1.72 -17.20 -36.36
N LYS A 78 2.75 -16.37 -36.34
CA LYS A 78 3.64 -16.10 -37.48
C LYS A 78 4.90 -16.97 -37.45
N GLY A 79 5.26 -17.51 -36.32
CA GLY A 79 6.42 -18.36 -36.17
C GLY A 79 6.48 -19.04 -34.80
N LEU A 80 6.94 -20.27 -34.84
CA LEU A 80 7.19 -21.11 -33.68
C LEU A 80 8.68 -21.36 -33.59
N LYS A 81 9.26 -21.19 -32.41
CA LYS A 81 10.70 -21.40 -32.18
C LYS A 81 10.92 -22.20 -30.93
N ARG A 82 11.88 -23.12 -30.98
CA ARG A 82 12.34 -23.87 -29.80
C ARG A 82 13.81 -23.60 -29.56
N PRO A 83 14.26 -23.64 -28.29
CA PRO A 83 15.67 -23.54 -27.99
C PRO A 83 16.42 -24.73 -28.65
N GLN A 84 17.60 -24.46 -29.17
CA GLN A 84 18.46 -25.52 -29.69
C GLN A 84 18.87 -26.40 -28.51
N GLY A 85 18.63 -27.71 -28.59
CA GLY A 85 19.01 -28.67 -27.55
C GLY A 85 20.51 -28.66 -27.34
N MET A 86 20.95 -28.72 -26.06
CA MET A 86 22.33 -28.88 -25.59
C MET A 86 23.47 -28.31 -26.45
N ALA A 87 23.31 -27.10 -26.97
CA ALA A 87 24.43 -26.36 -27.54
C ALA A 87 25.19 -25.66 -26.38
N GLU A 88 26.53 -25.72 -26.40
CA GLU A 88 27.36 -25.00 -25.43
C GLU A 88 26.95 -23.51 -25.36
N MET A 89 26.85 -22.96 -24.16
CA MET A 89 26.45 -21.54 -23.92
C MET A 89 27.40 -20.54 -24.58
N ARG A 90 28.46 -20.96 -25.23
CA ARG A 90 29.47 -20.14 -25.90
C ARG A 90 29.17 -19.84 -27.37
N ASP A 91 28.24 -20.57 -28.00
CA ASP A 91 27.83 -20.31 -29.38
C ASP A 91 26.70 -19.26 -29.41
N ALA A 92 27.07 -18.00 -29.50
CA ALA A 92 26.16 -16.83 -29.55
C ALA A 92 25.32 -16.76 -30.84
N GLY A 93 25.39 -17.72 -31.74
CA GLY A 93 24.90 -17.56 -33.13
C GLY A 93 23.52 -18.11 -33.45
N LYS A 94 23.01 -19.14 -32.77
CA LYS A 94 21.69 -19.73 -33.08
C LYS A 94 21.02 -20.29 -31.82
N ARG A 95 20.45 -19.43 -31.02
CA ARG A 95 19.69 -19.85 -29.82
C ARG A 95 18.34 -20.51 -30.15
N TRP A 96 17.74 -20.19 -31.28
CA TRP A 96 16.37 -20.54 -31.63
C TRP A 96 16.32 -21.21 -33.00
N VAL A 97 15.60 -22.33 -33.09
CA VAL A 97 15.30 -23.03 -34.32
C VAL A 97 13.83 -22.85 -34.63
N ASN A 98 13.51 -22.57 -35.93
CA ASN A 98 12.13 -22.46 -36.39
C ASN A 98 11.53 -23.86 -36.60
N PHE A 99 10.26 -23.98 -36.28
CA PHE A 99 9.43 -25.15 -36.49
C PHE A 99 8.12 -24.71 -37.14
N ASP A 100 7.62 -25.53 -38.05
CA ASP A 100 6.30 -25.30 -38.66
C ASP A 100 5.19 -25.76 -37.71
N THR A 101 5.47 -26.79 -36.91
CA THR A 101 4.55 -27.42 -35.97
C THR A 101 5.28 -27.80 -34.68
N VAL A 102 4.59 -27.67 -33.54
CA VAL A 102 5.09 -28.05 -32.21
C VAL A 102 4.00 -28.79 -31.44
N GLU A 103 4.35 -30.00 -30.98
CA GLU A 103 3.46 -30.86 -30.19
C GLU A 103 3.61 -30.62 -28.71
N ALA A 104 2.60 -31.06 -27.92
CA ALA A 104 2.55 -30.98 -26.47
C ALA A 104 3.77 -31.62 -25.77
N ALA A 105 3.91 -31.25 -24.49
CA ALA A 105 5.03 -31.40 -23.60
C ALA A 105 6.28 -30.67 -24.10
N SER A 106 6.12 -29.44 -24.61
CA SER A 106 7.27 -28.65 -25.05
C SER A 106 7.17 -27.18 -24.72
N GLY A 107 8.34 -26.58 -24.46
CA GLY A 107 8.50 -25.13 -24.37
C GLY A 107 8.67 -24.54 -25.77
N VAL A 108 7.87 -23.53 -26.11
CA VAL A 108 7.87 -22.88 -27.41
C VAL A 108 7.84 -21.38 -27.27
N LYS A 109 8.64 -20.70 -28.09
CA LYS A 109 8.57 -19.25 -28.27
C LYS A 109 7.66 -18.97 -29.47
N ILE A 110 6.60 -18.20 -29.23
CA ILE A 110 5.61 -17.83 -30.23
C ILE A 110 5.85 -16.38 -30.68
N VAL A 111 5.88 -16.18 -31.98
CA VAL A 111 5.91 -14.89 -32.63
C VAL A 111 4.54 -14.63 -33.25
N ALA A 112 3.87 -13.58 -32.83
CA ALA A 112 2.55 -13.18 -33.33
C ALA A 112 2.37 -11.67 -33.22
N PRO A 113 1.40 -11.04 -33.89
CA PRO A 113 1.07 -9.63 -33.71
C PRO A 113 0.33 -9.39 -32.40
N ASN A 114 0.35 -8.15 -31.93
CA ASN A 114 -0.42 -7.66 -30.77
C ASN A 114 -0.15 -8.39 -29.44
N LEU A 115 1.03 -9.00 -29.28
CA LEU A 115 1.40 -9.72 -28.06
C LEU A 115 1.63 -8.80 -26.87
N GLU A 116 1.77 -7.49 -27.07
CA GLU A 116 1.93 -6.48 -26.01
C GLU A 116 0.78 -6.43 -25.00
N ALA A 117 -0.40 -6.89 -25.41
CA ALA A 117 -1.57 -6.97 -24.54
C ALA A 117 -1.58 -8.23 -23.67
N THR A 118 -0.74 -9.24 -23.99
CA THR A 118 -0.75 -10.55 -23.32
C THR A 118 -0.34 -10.43 -21.85
N ILE A 119 -1.02 -11.19 -21.00
CA ILE A 119 -0.72 -11.29 -19.59
C ILE A 119 0.02 -12.60 -19.31
N ALA A 120 1.23 -12.51 -18.75
CA ALA A 120 2.00 -13.68 -18.37
C ALA A 120 1.35 -14.43 -17.18
N GLY A 121 1.46 -15.75 -17.20
CA GLY A 121 0.85 -16.64 -16.20
C GLY A 121 -0.55 -17.10 -16.56
N THR A 122 -1.10 -16.68 -17.71
CA THR A 122 -2.44 -17.08 -18.19
C THR A 122 -2.36 -18.21 -19.21
N THR A 123 -3.51 -18.83 -19.46
CA THR A 123 -3.62 -19.91 -20.45
C THR A 123 -3.70 -19.39 -21.88
N LEU A 124 -3.12 -20.17 -22.82
CA LEU A 124 -3.25 -20.04 -24.25
C LEU A 124 -4.15 -21.17 -24.77
N HIS A 125 -5.09 -20.84 -25.62
CA HIS A 125 -5.99 -21.80 -26.26
C HIS A 125 -5.97 -21.69 -27.77
N LEU A 126 -6.01 -22.81 -28.47
CA LEU A 126 -6.29 -22.83 -29.91
C LEU A 126 -7.70 -22.30 -30.19
N ALA A 127 -7.87 -21.49 -31.24
CA ALA A 127 -9.10 -20.77 -31.54
C ALA A 127 -9.33 -20.64 -33.04
N ASN A 128 -9.07 -21.69 -33.81
CA ASN A 128 -9.23 -21.69 -35.28
C ASN A 128 -10.71 -21.65 -35.69
N THR A 129 -11.55 -22.42 -35.00
CA THR A 129 -12.99 -22.50 -35.27
C THR A 129 -13.80 -21.58 -34.34
N ALA A 130 -15.06 -21.32 -34.71
CA ALA A 130 -15.96 -20.53 -33.86
C ALA A 130 -16.28 -21.22 -32.53
N GLU A 131 -16.36 -22.55 -32.53
CA GLU A 131 -16.61 -23.35 -31.33
C GLU A 131 -15.41 -23.29 -30.38
N GLU A 132 -14.19 -23.47 -30.89
CA GLU A 132 -12.94 -23.34 -30.10
C GLU A 132 -12.80 -21.94 -29.49
N ARG A 133 -13.15 -20.88 -30.27
CA ARG A 133 -13.13 -19.50 -29.76
C ARG A 133 -14.07 -19.31 -28.56
N SER A 134 -15.31 -19.85 -28.67
CA SER A 134 -16.26 -19.73 -27.56
C SER A 134 -15.81 -20.45 -26.32
N VAL A 135 -15.26 -21.66 -26.46
CA VAL A 135 -14.72 -22.44 -25.34
C VAL A 135 -13.50 -21.75 -24.72
N ALA A 136 -12.58 -21.26 -25.54
CA ALA A 136 -11.39 -20.54 -25.11
C ALA A 136 -11.75 -19.25 -24.36
N GLU A 137 -12.71 -18.49 -24.88
CA GLU A 137 -13.16 -17.25 -24.26
C GLU A 137 -13.78 -17.49 -22.87
N GLU A 138 -14.63 -18.52 -22.73
CA GLU A 138 -15.23 -18.85 -21.45
C GLU A 138 -14.17 -19.36 -20.46
N ALA A 139 -13.23 -20.21 -20.91
CA ALA A 139 -12.15 -20.71 -20.06
C ALA A 139 -11.27 -19.56 -19.50
N ILE A 140 -10.87 -18.60 -20.34
CA ILE A 140 -10.10 -17.43 -19.92
C ILE A 140 -10.90 -16.54 -18.97
N ARG A 141 -12.19 -16.35 -19.23
CA ARG A 141 -13.06 -15.57 -18.33
C ARG A 141 -13.24 -16.25 -16.97
N GLU A 142 -13.32 -17.57 -16.95
CA GLU A 142 -13.44 -18.34 -15.71
C GLU A 142 -12.14 -18.28 -14.90
N GLU A 143 -10.99 -18.38 -15.56
CA GLU A 143 -9.67 -18.15 -14.95
C GLU A 143 -9.61 -16.76 -14.28
N TRP A 144 -10.02 -15.71 -14.98
CA TRP A 144 -10.07 -14.36 -14.41
C TRP A 144 -11.05 -14.22 -13.24
N ARG A 145 -12.22 -14.86 -13.31
CA ARG A 145 -13.18 -14.88 -12.19
C ARG A 145 -12.59 -15.55 -10.97
N ALA A 146 -11.87 -16.65 -11.14
CA ALA A 146 -11.22 -17.37 -10.04
C ALA A 146 -10.19 -16.47 -9.33
N ILE A 147 -9.33 -15.80 -10.11
CA ILE A 147 -8.34 -14.84 -9.58
C ILE A 147 -9.02 -13.69 -8.84
N PHE A 148 -10.02 -13.08 -9.45
CA PHE A 148 -10.77 -11.98 -8.85
C PHE A 148 -11.46 -12.39 -7.55
N ASN A 149 -12.02 -13.59 -7.49
CA ASN A 149 -12.70 -14.14 -6.32
C ASN A 149 -11.72 -14.49 -5.18
N ALA A 150 -10.46 -14.73 -5.47
CA ALA A 150 -9.42 -14.97 -4.47
C ALA A 150 -8.92 -13.69 -3.79
N MET A 151 -9.16 -12.50 -4.38
CA MET A 151 -8.66 -11.23 -3.83
C MET A 151 -9.23 -10.92 -2.44
N PRO A 152 -8.39 -10.50 -1.49
CA PRO A 152 -8.82 -10.14 -0.15
C PRO A 152 -9.58 -8.80 -0.15
N VAL A 153 -10.77 -8.80 0.43
CA VAL A 153 -11.65 -7.64 0.57
C VAL A 153 -12.12 -7.50 2.01
N MET A 154 -12.38 -6.28 2.45
CA MET A 154 -12.82 -6.00 3.81
C MET A 154 -14.34 -5.82 3.88
N CYS A 155 -14.96 -6.35 4.93
CA CYS A 155 -16.36 -6.14 5.23
C CYS A 155 -16.57 -4.80 5.94
N SER A 156 -17.46 -3.94 5.42
CA SER A 156 -17.78 -2.63 6.02
C SER A 156 -18.47 -2.70 7.40
N SER A 157 -19.01 -3.86 7.77
CA SER A 157 -19.72 -4.03 9.04
C SER A 157 -18.87 -4.59 10.17
N CYS A 158 -18.01 -5.61 9.91
CA CYS A 158 -17.19 -6.24 10.94
C CYS A 158 -15.71 -5.87 10.83
N ASN A 159 -15.27 -5.20 9.75
CA ASN A 159 -13.89 -4.86 9.44
C ASN A 159 -12.95 -6.08 9.34
N GLU A 160 -13.50 -7.27 9.08
CA GLU A 160 -12.71 -8.47 8.80
C GLU A 160 -12.44 -8.61 7.31
N VAL A 161 -11.30 -9.22 6.97
CA VAL A 161 -10.86 -9.45 5.59
C VAL A 161 -11.18 -10.87 5.16
N PHE A 162 -11.84 -11.00 4.02
CA PHE A 162 -12.25 -12.26 3.41
C PHE A 162 -11.71 -12.33 1.97
N SER A 163 -11.58 -13.55 1.42
CA SER A 163 -11.55 -13.64 -0.04
C SER A 163 -12.90 -13.15 -0.58
N ARG A 164 -12.92 -12.54 -1.76
CA ARG A 164 -14.18 -11.99 -2.33
C ARG A 164 -15.29 -13.05 -2.46
N HIS A 165 -14.91 -14.30 -2.73
CA HIS A 165 -15.86 -15.43 -2.72
C HIS A 165 -16.46 -15.63 -1.33
N ALA A 166 -15.64 -15.77 -0.30
CA ALA A 166 -16.09 -15.95 1.08
C ALA A 166 -16.86 -14.73 1.61
N PHE A 167 -16.51 -13.51 1.17
CA PHE A 167 -17.28 -12.30 1.45
C PHE A 167 -18.69 -12.37 0.90
N GLY A 168 -18.89 -12.90 -0.31
CA GLY A 168 -20.21 -13.14 -0.88
C GLY A 168 -21.06 -14.06 -0.01
N GLU A 169 -20.51 -15.16 0.51
CA GLU A 169 -21.20 -16.08 1.43
C GLU A 169 -21.47 -15.41 2.79
N HIS A 170 -20.49 -14.68 3.32
CA HIS A 170 -20.57 -13.94 4.58
C HIS A 170 -21.72 -12.92 4.58
N THR A 171 -21.92 -12.23 3.47
CA THR A 171 -22.97 -11.20 3.32
C THR A 171 -24.31 -11.76 2.85
N ALA A 172 -24.34 -12.94 2.23
CA ALA A 172 -25.59 -13.58 1.82
C ALA A 172 -26.32 -14.28 2.96
N SER A 173 -25.60 -15.04 3.80
CA SER A 173 -26.16 -15.90 4.84
C SER A 173 -25.48 -15.74 6.22
N GLY A 174 -24.42 -14.95 6.32
CA GLY A 174 -23.63 -14.75 7.53
C GLY A 174 -24.14 -13.63 8.44
N PRO A 175 -23.35 -13.30 9.49
CA PRO A 175 -23.72 -12.31 10.51
C PRO A 175 -23.82 -10.88 9.98
N CYS A 176 -23.16 -10.56 8.85
CA CYS A 176 -23.15 -9.24 8.23
C CYS A 176 -24.02 -9.20 6.97
N ARG A 177 -25.21 -9.76 7.03
CA ARG A 177 -26.12 -9.82 5.88
C ARG A 177 -26.41 -8.45 5.28
N GLY A 178 -26.14 -8.29 3.98
CA GLY A 178 -26.34 -7.04 3.25
C GLY A 178 -25.26 -5.99 3.46
N ALA A 179 -24.14 -6.33 4.13
CA ALA A 179 -22.98 -5.45 4.19
C ALA A 179 -22.33 -5.29 2.81
N GLU A 180 -21.77 -4.11 2.55
CA GLU A 180 -21.05 -3.81 1.33
C GLU A 180 -19.55 -4.10 1.48
N GLU A 181 -18.87 -4.35 0.35
CA GLU A 181 -17.43 -4.40 0.28
C GLU A 181 -16.86 -3.00 0.57
N ASP A 182 -15.99 -2.89 1.56
CA ASP A 182 -15.25 -1.66 1.78
C ASP A 182 -14.14 -1.54 0.71
N ARG A 183 -14.18 -0.44 -0.02
CA ARG A 183 -13.20 -0.13 -1.08
C ARG A 183 -11.87 0.37 -0.53
N THR A 184 -11.54 0.01 0.68
CA THR A 184 -10.23 0.25 1.30
C THR A 184 -9.24 -0.83 0.87
N GLY A 185 -7.95 -0.57 1.07
CA GLY A 185 -6.90 -1.52 0.81
C GLY A 185 -5.75 -0.98 -0.02
N VAL A 186 -4.74 -1.82 -0.16
CA VAL A 186 -3.51 -1.52 -0.90
C VAL A 186 -3.67 -1.82 -2.40
N VAL A 187 -2.82 -1.21 -3.21
CA VAL A 187 -2.70 -1.54 -4.64
C VAL A 187 -1.59 -2.57 -4.81
N ILE A 188 -1.87 -3.66 -5.51
CA ILE A 188 -0.87 -4.69 -5.81
C ILE A 188 -0.62 -4.84 -7.31
N LYS A 189 0.63 -5.10 -7.66
CA LYS A 189 1.11 -5.31 -9.03
C LYS A 189 2.06 -6.51 -9.07
N ALA A 190 1.99 -7.29 -10.13
CA ALA A 190 2.95 -8.34 -10.40
C ALA A 190 3.26 -8.43 -11.89
N ASP A 191 4.35 -9.07 -12.25
CA ASP A 191 4.71 -9.37 -13.65
C ASP A 191 3.84 -10.48 -14.24
N THR A 192 3.34 -11.36 -13.39
CA THR A 192 2.53 -12.54 -13.75
C THR A 192 1.30 -12.67 -12.86
N VAL A 193 0.31 -13.44 -13.34
CA VAL A 193 -0.91 -13.75 -12.59
C VAL A 193 -0.58 -14.53 -11.31
N GLY A 194 0.25 -15.57 -11.41
CA GLY A 194 0.65 -16.37 -10.24
C GLY A 194 1.38 -15.55 -9.17
N GLY A 195 2.20 -14.55 -9.61
CA GLY A 195 2.83 -13.60 -8.70
C GLY A 195 1.81 -12.71 -7.98
N LEU A 196 0.76 -12.28 -8.71
CA LEU A 196 -0.34 -11.50 -8.15
C LEU A 196 -1.14 -12.28 -7.12
N GLU A 197 -1.47 -13.55 -7.42
CA GLU A 197 -2.17 -14.44 -6.51
C GLU A 197 -1.36 -14.73 -5.24
N ALA A 198 -0.07 -15.01 -5.39
CA ALA A 198 0.81 -15.25 -4.26
C ALA A 198 0.91 -14.02 -3.33
N LEU A 199 1.03 -12.81 -3.91
CA LEU A 199 1.04 -11.57 -3.16
C LEU A 199 -0.31 -11.31 -2.45
N ALA A 200 -1.42 -11.57 -3.13
CA ALA A 200 -2.76 -11.45 -2.55
C ALA A 200 -2.99 -12.43 -1.40
N PHE A 201 -2.49 -13.67 -1.53
CA PHE A 201 -2.56 -14.69 -0.49
C PHE A 201 -1.80 -14.26 0.78
N GLU A 202 -0.58 -13.75 0.63
CA GLU A 202 0.23 -13.25 1.76
C GLU A 202 -0.45 -12.06 2.47
N LEU A 203 -1.06 -11.16 1.72
CA LEU A 203 -1.82 -10.04 2.27
C LEU A 203 -3.07 -10.50 3.02
N HIS A 204 -3.77 -11.51 2.48
CA HIS A 204 -4.93 -12.11 3.16
C HIS A 204 -4.54 -12.73 4.51
N GLN A 205 -3.42 -13.44 4.58
CA GLN A 205 -2.91 -14.01 5.86
C GLN A 205 -2.64 -12.93 6.92
N ARG A 206 -2.31 -11.70 6.48
CA ARG A 206 -2.04 -10.55 7.35
C ARG A 206 -3.25 -9.63 7.57
N ASN A 207 -4.43 -10.03 7.12
CA ASN A 207 -5.66 -9.24 7.17
C ASN A 207 -5.55 -7.87 6.48
N VAL A 208 -4.77 -7.79 5.40
CA VAL A 208 -4.62 -6.58 4.59
C VAL A 208 -5.53 -6.66 3.37
N PRO A 209 -6.54 -5.79 3.23
CA PRO A 209 -7.42 -5.78 2.08
C PRO A 209 -6.69 -5.26 0.84
N VAL A 210 -7.11 -5.74 -0.33
CA VAL A 210 -6.60 -5.32 -1.63
C VAL A 210 -7.69 -4.55 -2.38
N ARG A 211 -7.40 -3.30 -2.68
CA ARG A 211 -8.29 -2.42 -3.44
C ARG A 211 -8.22 -2.65 -4.94
N GLN A 212 -7.02 -2.86 -5.44
CA GLN A 212 -6.76 -3.11 -6.84
C GLN A 212 -5.60 -4.08 -7.02
N ALA A 213 -5.80 -5.07 -7.89
CA ALA A 213 -4.81 -6.06 -8.29
C ALA A 213 -4.72 -6.10 -9.81
N THR A 214 -3.54 -5.86 -10.38
CA THR A 214 -3.33 -5.87 -11.84
C THR A 214 -1.95 -6.38 -12.20
N VAL A 215 -1.87 -7.06 -13.35
CA VAL A 215 -0.61 -7.56 -13.90
C VAL A 215 0.06 -6.49 -14.77
N GLY A 216 1.37 -6.46 -14.77
CA GLY A 216 2.20 -5.56 -15.57
C GLY A 216 2.84 -4.42 -14.76
N PRO A 217 3.52 -3.48 -15.44
CA PRO A 217 4.23 -2.38 -14.79
C PRO A 217 3.27 -1.36 -14.14
N VAL A 218 3.77 -0.65 -13.12
CA VAL A 218 3.02 0.40 -12.43
C VAL A 218 2.80 1.58 -13.35
N ASN A 219 1.57 2.07 -13.44
CA ASN A 219 1.16 3.18 -14.29
C ASN A 219 0.53 4.34 -13.47
N LYS A 220 0.22 5.46 -14.14
CA LYS A 220 -0.39 6.64 -13.51
C LYS A 220 -1.75 6.35 -12.83
N LYS A 221 -2.53 5.42 -13.36
CA LYS A 221 -3.83 5.04 -12.78
C LYS A 221 -3.64 4.35 -11.43
N ASP A 222 -2.62 3.48 -11.32
CA ASP A 222 -2.29 2.78 -10.08
C ASP A 222 -1.86 3.78 -8.99
N LEU A 223 -1.04 4.78 -9.35
CA LEU A 223 -0.66 5.88 -8.46
C LEU A 223 -1.86 6.67 -7.94
N LEU A 224 -2.76 7.08 -8.84
CA LEU A 224 -3.96 7.81 -8.46
C LEU A 224 -4.87 6.97 -7.55
N MET A 225 -4.95 5.67 -7.81
CA MET A 225 -5.73 4.74 -7.01
C MET A 225 -5.15 4.62 -5.59
N ALA A 226 -3.84 4.44 -5.45
CA ALA A 226 -3.16 4.38 -4.14
C ALA A 226 -3.28 5.72 -3.39
N LYS A 227 -3.07 6.85 -4.08
CA LYS A 227 -3.18 8.20 -3.49
C LYS A 227 -4.59 8.50 -2.98
N SER A 228 -5.63 7.96 -3.60
CA SER A 228 -7.02 8.17 -3.19
C SER A 228 -7.45 7.34 -1.97
N ALA A 229 -6.56 6.53 -1.38
CA ALA A 229 -6.86 5.83 -0.14
C ALA A 229 -7.04 6.83 1.02
N ALA A 230 -8.14 6.66 1.78
CA ALA A 230 -8.44 7.52 2.92
C ALA A 230 -7.44 7.31 4.06
N ASP A 231 -7.07 6.04 4.30
CA ASP A 231 -6.09 5.65 5.30
C ASP A 231 -4.66 5.84 4.75
N PRO A 232 -3.81 6.65 5.38
CA PRO A 232 -2.40 6.80 5.00
C PRO A 232 -1.63 5.48 4.96
N LEU A 233 -1.97 4.50 5.82
CA LEU A 233 -1.34 3.18 5.87
C LEU A 233 -1.65 2.30 4.65
N GLN A 234 -2.59 2.71 3.81
CA GLN A 234 -2.98 2.03 2.57
C GLN A 234 -2.49 2.76 1.31
N ARG A 235 -1.81 3.91 1.46
CA ARG A 235 -1.24 4.67 0.35
C ARG A 235 0.06 4.05 -0.14
N VAL A 236 -0.01 2.79 -0.52
CA VAL A 236 1.14 1.99 -0.95
C VAL A 236 0.80 1.18 -2.18
N ILE A 237 1.81 1.00 -3.02
CA ILE A 237 1.78 0.06 -4.15
C ILE A 237 2.81 -1.02 -3.85
N LEU A 238 2.36 -2.28 -3.77
CA LEU A 238 3.22 -3.44 -3.58
C LEU A 238 3.45 -4.10 -4.92
N GLY A 239 4.71 -4.23 -5.33
CA GLY A 239 5.12 -4.73 -6.62
C GLY A 239 5.95 -6.02 -6.53
N PHE A 240 5.46 -7.13 -7.07
CA PHE A 240 6.24 -8.36 -7.18
C PHE A 240 6.83 -8.47 -8.59
N SER A 241 8.16 -8.47 -8.68
CA SER A 241 8.93 -8.53 -9.95
C SER A 241 8.52 -7.48 -10.99
N THR A 242 7.95 -6.35 -10.56
CA THR A 242 7.46 -5.30 -11.46
C THR A 242 8.17 -3.96 -11.24
N LYS A 243 8.08 -3.08 -12.22
CA LYS A 243 8.74 -1.76 -12.24
C LYS A 243 7.73 -0.69 -12.70
N ALA A 244 8.14 0.56 -12.60
CA ALA A 244 7.37 1.66 -13.19
C ALA A 244 7.34 1.57 -14.73
N ASN A 245 6.21 1.93 -15.33
CA ASN A 245 6.01 1.88 -16.78
C ASN A 245 6.79 2.98 -17.53
N THR A 246 6.92 4.16 -16.92
CA THR A 246 7.58 5.32 -17.52
C THR A 246 8.49 6.00 -16.53
N SER A 247 9.46 6.79 -17.04
CA SER A 247 10.36 7.61 -16.22
C SER A 247 9.60 8.59 -15.32
N ASP A 248 8.50 9.16 -15.79
CA ASP A 248 7.66 10.09 -15.01
C ASP A 248 7.02 9.39 -13.81
N VAL A 249 6.53 8.15 -13.99
CA VAL A 249 5.97 7.34 -12.91
C VAL A 249 7.06 6.91 -11.94
N ALA A 250 8.23 6.50 -12.44
CA ALA A 250 9.38 6.16 -11.61
C ALA A 250 9.81 7.35 -10.75
N GLN A 251 9.91 8.54 -11.33
CA GLN A 251 10.26 9.76 -10.61
C GLN A 251 9.22 10.11 -9.53
N GLN A 252 7.91 9.96 -9.81
CA GLN A 252 6.86 10.20 -8.83
C GLN A 252 6.85 9.17 -7.68
N LEU A 253 7.32 7.96 -7.93
CA LEU A 253 7.47 6.90 -6.92
C LEU A 253 8.75 7.06 -6.09
N GLU A 254 9.79 7.68 -6.67
CA GLU A 254 11.05 7.98 -5.99
C GLU A 254 10.99 9.30 -5.21
N ASP A 255 10.11 10.24 -5.63
CA ASP A 255 9.90 11.50 -4.93
C ASP A 255 9.35 11.20 -3.52
N ASP A 256 10.19 11.46 -2.54
CA ASP A 256 9.94 11.20 -1.10
C ASP A 256 8.89 12.18 -0.51
N SER A 257 8.03 12.74 -1.36
CA SER A 257 6.92 13.64 -0.97
C SER A 257 5.87 12.95 -0.07
N GLY A 258 6.04 11.65 0.20
CA GLY A 258 5.29 10.89 1.20
C GLY A 258 3.82 10.59 0.82
N GLU A 259 3.39 10.91 -0.39
CA GLU A 259 1.98 10.71 -0.77
C GLU A 259 1.64 9.25 -1.08
N VAL A 260 2.55 8.51 -1.74
CA VAL A 260 2.38 7.08 -2.07
C VAL A 260 3.73 6.38 -1.94
N LYS A 261 3.79 5.31 -1.16
CA LYS A 261 4.97 4.45 -1.07
C LYS A 261 4.95 3.37 -2.14
N PHE A 262 6.09 3.12 -2.78
CA PHE A 262 6.27 1.97 -3.66
C PHE A 262 7.26 1.00 -3.04
N ILE A 263 6.82 -0.25 -2.84
CA ILE A 263 7.64 -1.33 -2.30
C ILE A 263 7.62 -2.45 -3.32
N ALA A 264 8.76 -2.75 -3.93
CA ALA A 264 8.86 -3.78 -4.95
C ALA A 264 10.12 -4.63 -4.78
N GLY A 265 10.03 -5.88 -5.23
CA GLY A 265 11.15 -6.81 -5.19
C GLY A 265 10.84 -8.14 -5.86
N PRO A 266 11.87 -8.98 -6.05
CA PRO A 266 11.73 -10.31 -6.63
C PRO A 266 11.37 -11.39 -5.59
N ILE A 267 11.28 -11.06 -4.31
CA ILE A 267 11.00 -11.99 -3.21
C ILE A 267 9.83 -11.45 -2.40
N ILE A 268 8.73 -12.18 -2.37
CA ILE A 268 7.47 -11.76 -1.73
C ILE A 268 7.67 -11.48 -0.24
N TYR A 269 8.39 -12.32 0.49
CA TYR A 269 8.64 -12.13 1.93
C TYR A 269 9.37 -10.81 2.22
N HIS A 270 10.35 -10.43 1.40
CA HIS A 270 11.03 -9.14 1.55
C HIS A 270 10.10 -7.95 1.30
N ILE A 271 9.12 -8.11 0.39
CA ILE A 271 8.10 -7.09 0.17
C ILE A 271 7.21 -6.96 1.40
N MET A 272 6.82 -8.09 2.02
CA MET A 272 5.98 -8.08 3.22
C MET A 272 6.72 -7.50 4.42
N ASP A 273 7.96 -7.89 4.66
CA ASP A 273 8.79 -7.34 5.73
C ASP A 273 8.98 -5.82 5.59
N ALA A 274 9.26 -5.36 4.36
CA ALA A 274 9.39 -3.92 4.07
C ALA A 274 8.06 -3.17 4.21
N PHE A 275 6.95 -3.80 3.89
CA PHE A 275 5.62 -3.23 4.05
C PHE A 275 5.25 -3.09 5.54
N GLU A 276 5.47 -4.12 6.36
CA GLU A 276 5.24 -4.07 7.81
C GLU A 276 6.10 -3.00 8.47
N ALA A 277 7.40 -2.94 8.16
CA ALA A 277 8.29 -1.91 8.67
C ALA A 277 7.82 -0.50 8.29
N TRP A 278 7.43 -0.29 7.02
CA TRP A 278 6.89 1.00 6.57
C TRP A 278 5.58 1.38 7.27
N GLN A 279 4.69 0.40 7.52
CA GLN A 279 3.46 0.66 8.27
C GLN A 279 3.74 1.10 9.71
N ASP A 280 4.69 0.45 10.38
CA ASP A 280 5.06 0.80 11.75
C ASP A 280 5.71 2.18 11.83
N ASP A 281 6.62 2.52 10.90
CA ASP A 281 7.21 3.85 10.80
C ASP A 281 6.14 4.92 10.52
N THR A 282 5.20 4.63 9.62
CA THR A 282 4.12 5.55 9.28
C THR A 282 3.14 5.76 10.44
N LYS A 283 2.81 4.70 11.19
CA LYS A 283 2.01 4.80 12.42
C LYS A 283 2.70 5.67 13.46
N ALA A 284 4.00 5.42 13.69
CA ALA A 284 4.78 6.21 14.64
C ALA A 284 4.83 7.69 14.23
N ALA A 285 5.02 7.99 12.94
CA ALA A 285 5.01 9.36 12.44
C ALA A 285 3.63 10.05 12.61
N ILE A 286 2.54 9.34 12.32
CA ILE A 286 1.17 9.85 12.52
C ILE A 286 0.89 10.10 14.00
N GLU A 287 1.31 9.19 14.88
CA GLU A 287 1.16 9.36 16.33
C GLU A 287 1.96 10.56 16.85
N GLU A 288 3.18 10.75 16.36
CA GLU A 288 4.02 11.89 16.74
C GLU A 288 3.42 13.21 16.25
N GLU A 289 2.97 13.30 14.98
CA GLU A 289 2.26 14.48 14.46
C GLU A 289 0.98 14.77 15.27
N GLN A 290 0.26 13.71 15.67
CA GLN A 290 -0.91 13.86 16.53
C GLN A 290 -0.54 14.34 17.94
N ARG A 291 0.59 13.89 18.50
CA ARG A 291 1.11 14.38 19.79
C ARG A 291 1.52 15.84 19.70
N GLU A 292 2.26 16.23 18.67
CA GLU A 292 2.64 17.64 18.43
C GLU A 292 1.42 18.56 18.24
N SER A 293 0.35 18.06 17.63
CA SER A 293 -0.88 18.81 17.41
C SER A 293 -1.79 18.90 18.64
N LEU A 294 -1.54 18.12 19.70
CA LEU A 294 -2.32 18.19 20.94
C LEU A 294 -1.98 19.45 21.74
N VAL A 295 -3.01 20.11 22.24
CA VAL A 295 -2.87 21.18 23.21
C VAL A 295 -2.80 20.54 24.60
N TYR A 296 -1.61 20.48 25.16
CA TYR A 296 -1.40 19.94 26.51
C TYR A 296 -1.87 20.94 27.58
N PRO A 297 -2.34 20.44 28.74
CA PRO A 297 -2.71 21.30 29.85
C PRO A 297 -1.49 22.00 30.43
N GLY A 298 -1.66 23.26 30.78
CA GLY A 298 -0.61 24.06 31.40
C GLY A 298 -1.21 25.18 32.24
N LYS A 299 -0.49 25.54 33.27
CA LYS A 299 -0.83 26.63 34.20
C LYS A 299 0.35 27.57 34.31
N VAL A 300 0.15 28.86 34.11
CA VAL A 300 1.20 29.88 34.11
C VAL A 300 0.82 31.02 35.05
N LEU A 301 1.84 31.60 35.69
CA LEU A 301 1.72 32.74 36.60
C LEU A 301 2.39 33.95 35.91
N TYR A 302 1.69 35.08 35.85
CA TYR A 302 2.27 36.34 35.46
C TYR A 302 3.13 36.92 36.59
N LEU A 303 4.42 37.13 36.31
CA LEU A 303 5.39 37.58 37.33
C LEU A 303 5.28 39.08 37.59
N LYS A 304 5.43 39.46 38.88
CA LYS A 304 5.44 40.85 39.29
C LYS A 304 6.63 41.62 38.69
N ASP A 305 6.40 42.88 38.30
CA ASP A 305 7.42 43.78 37.70
C ASP A 305 8.05 43.28 36.37
N HIS A 306 7.40 42.33 35.69
CA HIS A 306 7.87 41.76 34.44
C HIS A 306 6.95 42.08 33.23
N THR A 307 6.56 43.36 33.13
CA THR A 307 5.83 43.87 31.97
C THR A 307 6.79 44.51 30.97
N PHE A 308 7.05 43.88 29.86
CA PHE A 308 7.92 44.43 28.81
C PHE A 308 7.15 45.28 27.78
N ARG A 309 5.87 44.94 27.55
CA ARG A 309 5.00 45.65 26.62
C ARG A 309 3.52 45.46 27.01
N ALA A 310 2.79 46.55 27.19
CA ALA A 310 1.42 46.48 27.71
C ALA A 310 0.34 46.08 26.71
N LYS A 311 0.55 46.27 25.35
CA LYS A 311 -0.43 45.94 24.31
C LYS A 311 0.22 45.71 22.95
N GLY A 312 -0.49 45.01 22.07
CA GLY A 312 -0.28 44.82 20.66
C GLY A 312 0.98 44.17 20.13
N PRO A 313 1.38 42.92 20.47
CA PRO A 313 0.90 42.04 21.56
C PRO A 313 1.42 42.51 22.93
N ALA A 314 0.76 42.09 24.02
CA ALA A 314 1.30 42.25 25.37
C ALA A 314 2.48 41.29 25.57
N ILE A 315 3.60 41.79 26.09
CA ILE A 315 4.78 40.96 26.37
C ILE A 315 5.02 41.00 27.89
N VAL A 316 4.86 39.85 28.52
CA VAL A 316 4.95 39.73 30.00
C VAL A 316 5.81 38.53 30.40
N GLY A 317 6.48 38.65 31.52
CA GLY A 317 7.20 37.51 32.08
C GLY A 317 6.22 36.56 32.79
N MET A 318 6.28 35.29 32.45
CA MET A 318 5.45 34.26 33.06
C MET A 318 6.32 33.13 33.57
N ARG A 319 5.89 32.48 34.66
CA ARG A 319 6.46 31.22 35.16
C ARG A 319 5.46 30.11 34.89
N VAL A 320 5.92 29.01 34.36
CA VAL A 320 5.10 27.79 34.18
C VAL A 320 4.99 27.10 35.55
N LEU A 321 3.79 27.12 36.16
CA LEU A 321 3.52 26.50 37.46
C LEU A 321 3.36 24.97 37.33
N GLY A 322 2.75 24.53 36.21
CA GLY A 322 2.55 23.11 35.94
C GLY A 322 2.20 22.86 34.46
N GLY A 323 2.52 21.65 34.00
CA GLY A 323 2.35 21.26 32.62
C GLY A 323 3.26 22.01 31.65
N ARG A 324 2.75 22.39 30.50
CA ARG A 324 3.52 23.04 29.43
C ARG A 324 2.73 24.13 28.69
N ILE A 325 3.45 25.10 28.11
CA ILE A 325 2.90 26.12 27.25
C ILE A 325 3.63 26.14 25.90
N HIS A 326 2.88 26.26 24.80
CA HIS A 326 3.41 26.24 23.44
C HIS A 326 2.93 27.46 22.65
N VAL A 327 3.72 27.89 21.67
CA VAL A 327 3.34 28.95 20.71
C VAL A 327 2.07 28.54 19.97
N GLY A 328 1.13 29.50 19.80
CA GLY A 328 -0.14 29.28 19.14
C GLY A 328 -1.30 28.89 20.06
N GLN A 329 -1.04 28.49 21.29
CA GLN A 329 -2.07 28.14 22.28
C GLN A 329 -2.84 29.37 22.76
N ARG A 330 -4.07 29.15 23.19
CA ARG A 330 -4.91 30.18 23.84
C ARG A 330 -4.77 30.08 25.35
N LEU A 331 -4.84 31.22 25.99
CA LEU A 331 -4.85 31.32 27.44
C LEU A 331 -6.23 31.78 27.94
N MET A 332 -6.63 31.28 29.08
CA MET A 332 -7.83 31.68 29.80
C MET A 332 -7.53 31.92 31.28
N LYS A 333 -8.32 32.75 31.95
CA LYS A 333 -8.27 32.96 33.41
C LYS A 333 -8.81 31.73 34.15
N LEU A 334 -8.57 31.68 35.46
CA LEU A 334 -9.12 30.65 36.33
C LEU A 334 -10.65 30.60 36.40
N ASP A 335 -11.33 31.63 35.93
CA ASP A 335 -12.79 31.73 35.81
C ASP A 335 -13.33 31.28 34.44
N GLY A 336 -12.41 30.89 33.50
CA GLY A 336 -12.75 30.49 32.11
C GLY A 336 -12.80 31.67 31.11
N THR A 337 -12.56 32.91 31.54
CA THR A 337 -12.55 34.09 30.66
C THR A 337 -11.35 33.99 29.68
N PRO A 338 -11.61 34.07 28.34
CA PRO A 338 -10.52 34.04 27.35
C PRO A 338 -9.60 35.27 27.52
N VAL A 339 -8.31 35.04 27.51
CA VAL A 339 -7.27 36.09 27.61
C VAL A 339 -6.73 36.46 26.26
N GLY A 340 -6.25 35.47 25.50
CA GLY A 340 -5.64 35.71 24.19
C GLY A 340 -4.82 34.53 23.68
N GLN A 341 -4.07 34.76 22.60
CA GLN A 341 -3.25 33.73 21.96
C GLN A 341 -1.76 34.02 22.14
N VAL A 342 -1.00 33.00 22.49
CA VAL A 342 0.45 33.03 22.58
C VAL A 342 1.06 33.14 21.18
N LYS A 343 1.83 34.20 20.93
CA LYS A 343 2.47 34.43 19.63
C LYS A 343 3.92 34.02 19.58
N SER A 344 4.65 34.23 20.66
CA SER A 344 6.04 33.80 20.80
C SER A 344 6.39 33.61 22.26
N LEU A 345 7.36 32.73 22.49
CA LEU A 345 7.99 32.47 23.80
C LEU A 345 9.47 32.78 23.68
N ARG A 346 10.04 33.48 24.68
CA ARG A 346 11.47 33.75 24.74
C ARG A 346 12.02 33.41 26.11
N THR A 347 13.18 32.76 26.12
CA THR A 347 13.94 32.50 27.36
C THR A 347 14.56 33.77 27.90
N ARG A 348 15.07 33.70 29.15
CA ARG A 348 15.87 34.81 29.72
C ARG A 348 17.11 35.18 28.89
N ALA A 349 17.65 34.24 28.12
CA ALA A 349 18.74 34.46 27.16
C ALA A 349 18.31 35.15 25.85
N SER A 350 17.02 35.53 25.74
CA SER A 350 16.41 36.14 24.55
C SER A 350 16.34 35.19 23.32
N GLU A 351 16.41 33.89 23.53
CA GLU A 351 16.26 32.87 22.51
C GLU A 351 14.76 32.57 22.30
N ASP A 352 14.34 32.49 21.05
CA ASP A 352 12.98 32.10 20.71
C ASP A 352 12.82 30.57 20.90
N VAL A 353 11.84 30.15 21.66
CA VAL A 353 11.50 28.76 21.92
C VAL A 353 10.06 28.48 21.51
N LYS A 354 9.77 27.25 21.11
CA LYS A 354 8.41 26.85 20.71
C LYS A 354 7.56 26.42 21.90
N GLU A 355 8.21 25.89 22.94
CA GLU A 355 7.57 25.32 24.13
C GLU A 355 8.35 25.70 25.40
N ALA A 356 7.64 25.77 26.52
CA ALA A 356 8.26 25.90 27.86
C ALA A 356 7.57 24.97 28.86
N MET A 357 8.39 24.38 29.75
CA MET A 357 7.98 23.34 30.67
C MET A 357 7.83 23.88 32.09
N GLN A 358 7.24 23.07 32.96
CA GLN A 358 7.08 23.38 34.40
C GLN A 358 8.38 23.88 35.03
N GLY A 359 8.29 24.99 35.77
CA GLY A 359 9.40 25.62 36.48
C GLY A 359 10.17 26.69 35.69
N GLU A 360 9.97 26.75 34.35
CA GLU A 360 10.66 27.72 33.52
C GLU A 360 10.03 29.10 33.62
N GLU A 361 10.87 30.14 33.54
CA GLU A 361 10.47 31.54 33.46
C GLU A 361 10.79 32.07 32.06
N ILE A 362 9.75 32.56 31.37
CA ILE A 362 9.79 32.94 29.97
C ILE A 362 9.08 34.29 29.76
N ALA A 363 9.51 35.02 28.76
CA ALA A 363 8.76 36.16 28.24
C ALA A 363 7.74 35.68 27.20
N VAL A 364 6.46 35.90 27.46
CA VAL A 364 5.35 35.46 26.62
C VAL A 364 4.72 36.65 25.91
N ALA A 365 4.66 36.59 24.59
CA ALA A 365 3.93 37.56 23.80
C ALA A 365 2.49 37.05 23.59
N VAL A 366 1.49 37.74 24.18
CA VAL A 366 0.07 37.35 24.08
C VAL A 366 -0.69 38.37 23.26
N GLN A 367 -1.32 37.92 22.20
CA GLN A 367 -2.18 38.75 21.36
C GLN A 367 -3.60 38.79 21.93
N GLY A 368 -4.15 40.00 22.11
CA GLY A 368 -5.51 40.23 22.58
C GLY A 368 -5.56 41.07 23.85
N PRO A 369 -4.85 40.69 24.95
CA PRO A 369 -5.01 41.43 26.19
C PRO A 369 -4.23 42.75 26.21
N THR A 370 -4.68 43.64 27.12
CA THR A 370 -3.95 44.83 27.54
C THR A 370 -3.67 44.69 29.01
N VAL A 371 -2.41 44.88 29.41
CA VAL A 371 -1.99 44.87 30.82
C VAL A 371 -2.65 45.99 31.59
N GLY A 372 -3.07 45.73 32.83
CA GLY A 372 -3.80 46.67 33.69
C GLY A 372 -5.31 46.84 33.40
N ARG A 373 -5.82 46.15 32.34
CA ARG A 373 -7.25 46.12 31.99
C ARG A 373 -7.83 44.72 31.88
N HIS A 374 -7.12 43.83 31.21
CA HIS A 374 -7.54 42.43 30.98
C HIS A 374 -6.73 41.42 31.78
N ILE A 375 -5.48 41.74 32.06
CA ILE A 375 -4.55 40.92 32.82
C ILE A 375 -3.78 41.83 33.82
N GLU A 376 -3.55 41.32 35.03
CA GLU A 376 -2.86 42.02 36.09
C GLU A 376 -1.69 41.17 36.58
N GLU A 377 -0.72 41.80 37.25
CA GLU A 377 0.42 41.07 37.86
C GLU A 377 -0.07 40.07 38.91
N LEU A 378 0.55 38.92 38.97
CA LEU A 378 0.19 37.76 39.78
C LEU A 378 -1.10 37.04 39.36
N ASP A 379 -1.69 37.39 38.20
CA ASP A 379 -2.78 36.59 37.60
C ASP A 379 -2.22 35.21 37.19
N GLU A 380 -3.01 34.18 37.44
CA GLU A 380 -2.77 32.82 36.94
C GLU A 380 -3.65 32.56 35.72
N PHE A 381 -3.10 31.81 34.74
CA PHE A 381 -3.82 31.46 33.55
C PHE A 381 -3.68 29.97 33.27
N TYR A 382 -4.77 29.38 32.75
CA TYR A 382 -4.73 28.05 32.14
C TYR A 382 -4.48 28.15 30.64
N VAL A 383 -3.85 27.14 30.07
CA VAL A 383 -3.90 26.86 28.64
C VAL A 383 -5.31 26.38 28.31
N ASP A 384 -5.99 27.07 27.37
CA ASP A 384 -7.33 26.69 26.92
C ASP A 384 -7.25 25.43 26.04
N VAL A 385 -7.61 24.29 26.64
CA VAL A 385 -7.56 22.97 25.98
C VAL A 385 -8.88 22.73 25.25
N PRO A 386 -8.88 22.55 23.90
CA PRO A 386 -10.10 22.26 23.15
C PRO A 386 -10.75 20.93 23.58
N GLU A 387 -12.08 20.87 23.66
CA GLU A 387 -12.83 19.68 24.07
C GLU A 387 -12.42 18.41 23.30
N ARG A 388 -12.22 18.53 21.98
CA ARG A 388 -11.78 17.42 21.10
C ARG A 388 -10.44 16.82 21.52
N HIS A 389 -9.57 17.57 22.20
CA HIS A 389 -8.26 17.09 22.67
C HIS A 389 -8.38 16.36 24.03
N VAL A 390 -9.36 16.68 24.85
CA VAL A 390 -9.53 16.08 26.20
C VAL A 390 -9.65 14.56 26.15
N LYS A 391 -10.42 14.02 25.20
CA LYS A 391 -10.56 12.55 25.05
C LYS A 391 -9.25 11.85 24.69
N ARG A 392 -8.42 12.50 23.89
CA ARG A 392 -7.10 11.98 23.50
C ARG A 392 -6.10 12.13 24.64
N LEU A 393 -6.09 13.27 25.32
CA LEU A 393 -5.24 13.51 26.50
C LEU A 393 -5.51 12.53 27.64
N LYS A 394 -6.75 12.13 27.88
CA LYS A 394 -7.09 11.08 28.87
C LYS A 394 -6.52 9.69 28.52
N LYS A 395 -6.14 9.45 27.27
CA LYS A 395 -5.49 8.22 26.80
C LYS A 395 -3.98 8.35 26.65
N ALA A 396 -3.46 9.58 26.68
CA ALA A 396 -2.04 9.88 26.60
C ALA A 396 -1.39 9.77 27.98
N GLU A 397 -0.11 9.49 28.02
CA GLU A 397 0.68 9.54 29.26
C GLU A 397 0.90 11.01 29.66
N LEU A 398 0.09 11.50 30.60
CA LEU A 398 0.23 12.80 31.22
C LEU A 398 1.02 12.69 32.55
N SER A 399 1.75 13.74 32.88
CA SER A 399 2.31 13.83 34.21
C SER A 399 1.20 14.03 35.26
N PRO A 400 1.39 13.65 36.53
CA PRO A 400 0.38 13.85 37.57
C PRO A 400 -0.10 15.30 37.70
N VAL A 401 0.78 16.26 37.43
CA VAL A 401 0.45 17.69 37.45
C VAL A 401 -0.40 18.09 36.25
N GLU A 402 -0.10 17.53 35.08
CA GLU A 402 -0.91 17.77 33.86
C GLU A 402 -2.31 17.16 33.99
N GLU A 403 -2.45 15.98 34.62
CA GLU A 403 -3.74 15.37 34.92
C GLU A 403 -4.59 16.23 35.88
N GLU A 404 -3.96 16.77 36.93
CA GLU A 404 -4.62 17.66 37.88
C GLU A 404 -5.13 18.92 37.18
N ILE A 405 -4.28 19.60 36.40
CA ILE A 405 -4.64 20.81 35.64
C ILE A 405 -5.74 20.50 34.64
N LEU A 406 -5.66 19.37 33.93
CA LEU A 406 -6.70 18.94 32.99
C LEU A 406 -8.04 18.71 33.71
N GLY A 407 -8.00 18.11 34.89
CA GLY A 407 -9.15 17.96 35.79
C GLY A 407 -9.80 19.28 36.17
N GLU A 408 -9.00 20.29 36.54
CA GLU A 408 -9.45 21.65 36.87
C GLU A 408 -10.11 22.31 35.64
N ILE A 409 -9.49 22.23 34.48
CA ILE A 409 -10.04 22.78 33.21
C ILE A 409 -11.36 22.10 32.85
N VAL A 410 -11.45 20.77 32.97
CA VAL A 410 -12.69 20.02 32.69
C VAL A 410 -13.79 20.43 33.70
N ALA A 411 -13.46 20.56 34.97
CA ALA A 411 -14.40 20.98 36.01
C ALA A 411 -14.92 22.40 35.76
N LEU A 412 -14.05 23.29 35.28
CA LEU A 412 -14.41 24.65 34.91
C LEU A 412 -15.44 24.69 33.79
N HIS A 413 -15.15 24.06 32.66
CA HIS A 413 -16.04 24.00 31.50
C HIS A 413 -17.36 23.26 31.77
N ARG A 414 -17.38 22.30 32.70
CA ARG A 414 -18.58 21.58 33.09
C ARG A 414 -19.57 22.39 33.92
N LYS A 415 -19.16 23.55 34.43
CA LYS A 415 -20.12 24.48 35.04
C LYS A 415 -21.11 25.00 34.02
N ASP A 416 -20.64 25.25 32.78
CA ASP A 416 -21.46 25.79 31.68
C ASP A 416 -22.03 24.67 30.80
N ASN A 417 -21.31 23.59 30.58
CA ASN A 417 -21.73 22.44 29.76
C ASN A 417 -21.43 21.12 30.48
N HIS A 418 -22.43 20.53 31.12
CA HIS A 418 -22.30 19.31 31.94
C HIS A 418 -21.70 18.09 31.20
N PHE A 419 -21.79 18.05 29.89
CA PHE A 419 -21.26 16.96 29.05
C PHE A 419 -19.87 17.23 28.46
N TRP A 420 -19.28 18.38 28.75
CA TRP A 420 -17.99 18.76 28.18
C TRP A 420 -16.88 17.77 28.54
N GLY A 421 -16.12 17.31 27.54
CA GLY A 421 -14.98 16.39 27.70
C GLY A 421 -15.37 14.96 28.09
N ARG A 422 -16.61 14.52 27.85
CA ARG A 422 -17.05 13.13 27.99
C ARG A 422 -16.66 12.25 26.83
#